data_0866cffe5d3bbb5767d9477429bc6aa2
#
_entry.id   0866cffe5d3bbb5767d9477429bc6aa2
#
_cell.length_a   1.000
_cell.length_b   1.000
_cell.length_c   1.000
_cell.angle_alpha   90.00
_cell.angle_beta   90.00
_cell.angle_gamma   90.00
#
_symmetry.space_group_name_H-M   'P 1'
#
loop_
_entity.id
_entity.type
_entity.pdbx_description
1 polymer ?
#
loop_
_entity_poly.entity_id
_entity_poly.type
_entity_poly.pdbx_seq_one_letter_code
_entity_poly.pdbx_strand_id
1 'polypeptide(L)'
;FTQQLFDSRFLVAASYAFAFVYIGFGRFFMWLVRRACFRMNIGQRKVAIIGHDSIAQDLHHTLESQPELGYTISQVFEKFDKSAKEKLEKHIPDEIIFANPRAHEKESLLALQFADAHHITFKYSADLFSTLSANTAMYPIGSIPIVELKRTSLDGWGSVIKRIFDIVLSLL
;
A
#
# COMPACT_ATOMS: atom_id res chain seq x y z
N PHE A 1 -15.84 -55.93 13.05
CA PHE A 1 -16.24 -54.84 12.11
C PHE A 1 -16.30 -53.46 12.77
N THR A 2 -16.44 -53.35 14.10
CA THR A 2 -16.57 -52.08 14.82
C THR A 2 -15.24 -51.41 15.16
N GLN A 3 -14.13 -52.16 15.22
CA GLN A 3 -12.81 -51.57 15.55
C GLN A 3 -12.22 -50.70 14.41
N GLN A 4 -12.42 -51.09 13.16
CA GLN A 4 -11.89 -50.29 12.02
C GLN A 4 -12.57 -48.96 11.82
N LEU A 5 -13.83 -48.80 12.23
CA LEU A 5 -14.55 -47.52 12.12
C LEU A 5 -14.12 -46.51 13.21
N PHE A 6 -13.65 -47.00 14.36
CA PHE A 6 -13.14 -46.13 15.43
C PHE A 6 -11.78 -45.57 15.08
N ASP A 7 -10.89 -46.35 14.49
CA ASP A 7 -9.57 -45.90 14.05
C ASP A 7 -9.66 -44.88 12.92
N SER A 8 -10.61 -45.04 11.99
CA SER A 8 -10.84 -44.09 10.90
C SER A 8 -11.30 -42.69 11.37
N ARG A 9 -12.20 -42.62 12.35
CA ARG A 9 -12.68 -41.35 12.91
C ARG A 9 -11.61 -40.61 13.70
N PHE A 10 -10.81 -41.37 14.46
CA PHE A 10 -9.68 -40.82 15.21
C PHE A 10 -8.60 -40.25 14.25
N LEU A 11 -8.28 -40.98 13.19
CA LEU A 11 -7.34 -40.53 12.16
C LEU A 11 -7.81 -39.26 11.48
N VAL A 12 -9.09 -39.17 11.15
CA VAL A 12 -9.68 -37.95 10.55
C VAL A 12 -9.64 -36.77 11.54
N ALA A 13 -10.04 -36.96 12.78
CA ALA A 13 -9.98 -35.92 13.79
C ALA A 13 -8.54 -35.46 14.07
N ALA A 14 -7.60 -36.37 14.15
CA ALA A 14 -6.18 -36.07 14.32
C ALA A 14 -5.63 -35.30 13.12
N SER A 15 -5.97 -35.70 11.90
CA SER A 15 -5.51 -34.96 10.69
C SER A 15 -6.03 -33.51 10.64
N TYR A 16 -7.26 -33.25 11.03
CA TYR A 16 -7.80 -31.93 11.17
C TYR A 16 -7.08 -31.10 12.25
N ALA A 17 -6.82 -31.71 13.41
CA ALA A 17 -6.09 -31.06 14.49
C ALA A 17 -4.66 -30.71 14.05
N PHE A 18 -3.94 -31.59 13.39
CA PHE A 18 -2.61 -31.34 12.85
C PHE A 18 -2.64 -30.28 11.75
N ALA A 19 -3.61 -30.29 10.85
CA ALA A 19 -3.76 -29.28 9.81
C ALA A 19 -3.99 -27.88 10.43
N PHE A 20 -4.84 -27.79 11.44
CA PHE A 20 -5.11 -26.53 12.14
C PHE A 20 -3.85 -25.99 12.84
N VAL A 21 -3.13 -26.85 13.56
CA VAL A 21 -1.86 -26.48 14.22
C VAL A 21 -0.82 -26.04 13.18
N TYR A 22 -0.69 -26.78 12.10
CA TYR A 22 0.29 -26.46 11.05
C TYR A 22 0.00 -25.14 10.35
N ILE A 23 -1.27 -24.87 10.02
CA ILE A 23 -1.69 -23.61 9.43
C ILE A 23 -1.48 -22.43 10.40
N GLY A 24 -1.84 -22.63 11.68
CA GLY A 24 -1.63 -21.62 12.72
C GLY A 24 -0.15 -21.29 12.91
N PHE A 25 0.69 -22.32 12.97
CA PHE A 25 2.15 -22.18 13.07
C PHE A 25 2.74 -21.49 11.85
N GLY A 26 2.32 -21.86 10.65
CA GLY A 26 2.76 -21.22 9.41
C GLY A 26 2.40 -19.73 9.36
N ARG A 27 1.18 -19.36 9.76
CA ARG A 27 0.76 -17.95 9.86
C ARG A 27 1.55 -17.16 10.90
N PHE A 28 1.77 -17.77 12.07
CA PHE A 28 2.57 -17.17 13.14
C PHE A 28 4.02 -16.94 12.69
N PHE A 29 4.60 -17.93 12.03
CA PHE A 29 5.97 -17.84 11.49
C PHE A 29 6.08 -16.74 10.41
N MET A 30 5.13 -16.69 9.48
CA MET A 30 5.09 -15.64 8.47
C MET A 30 4.91 -14.23 9.07
N TRP A 31 4.10 -14.11 10.12
CA TRP A 31 3.97 -12.85 10.85
C TRP A 31 5.29 -12.44 11.51
N LEU A 32 5.99 -13.39 12.12
CA LEU A 32 7.30 -13.14 12.76
C LEU A 32 8.35 -12.72 11.72
N VAL A 33 8.44 -13.41 10.59
CA VAL A 33 9.36 -13.10 9.49
C VAL A 33 9.06 -11.71 8.93
N ARG A 34 7.80 -11.41 8.66
CA ARG A 34 7.38 -10.09 8.17
C ARG A 34 7.77 -8.97 9.14
N ARG A 35 7.54 -9.17 10.43
CA ARG A 35 7.93 -8.20 11.47
C ARG A 35 9.45 -8.01 11.54
N ALA A 36 10.21 -9.09 11.42
CA ALA A 36 11.67 -9.02 11.38
C ALA A 36 12.18 -8.30 10.13
N CYS A 37 11.64 -8.58 8.94
CA CYS A 37 12.00 -7.91 7.70
C CYS A 37 11.72 -6.40 7.76
N PHE A 38 10.58 -5.98 8.31
CA PHE A 38 10.26 -4.57 8.45
C PHE A 38 11.20 -3.84 9.43
N ARG A 39 11.64 -4.51 10.51
CA ARG A 39 12.66 -3.95 11.40
C ARG A 39 14.01 -3.76 10.73
N MET A 40 14.32 -4.55 9.72
CA MET A 40 15.56 -4.46 8.92
C MET A 40 15.39 -3.55 7.69
N ASN A 41 14.32 -2.76 7.60
CA ASN A 41 13.99 -1.91 6.44
C ASN A 41 13.89 -2.66 5.11
N ILE A 42 13.64 -3.98 5.16
CA ILE A 42 13.50 -4.81 3.96
C ILE A 42 12.04 -4.87 3.56
N GLY A 43 11.74 -4.50 2.31
CA GLY A 43 10.38 -4.51 1.76
C GLY A 43 9.50 -3.34 2.21
N GLN A 44 10.10 -2.28 2.74
CA GLN A 44 9.41 -1.03 3.04
C GLN A 44 9.28 -0.18 1.78
N ARG A 45 8.16 0.56 1.67
CA ARG A 45 7.94 1.50 0.58
C ARG A 45 8.57 2.84 0.91
N LYS A 46 9.34 3.36 -0.02
CA LYS A 46 9.96 4.68 0.09
C LYS A 46 8.94 5.76 -0.17
N VAL A 47 8.73 6.63 0.80
CA VAL A 47 7.73 7.70 0.74
C VAL A 47 8.42 9.06 0.73
N ALA A 48 7.98 9.94 -0.16
CA ALA A 48 8.28 11.37 -0.10
C ALA A 48 7.06 12.11 0.46
N ILE A 49 7.28 12.93 1.49
CA ILE A 49 6.23 13.76 2.11
C ILE A 49 6.38 15.19 1.59
N ILE A 50 5.28 15.79 1.14
CA ILE A 50 5.22 17.19 0.70
C ILE A 50 4.24 17.95 1.58
N GLY A 51 4.70 18.95 2.28
CA GLY A 51 3.93 19.81 3.16
C GLY A 51 4.73 20.30 4.36
N HIS A 52 4.28 21.38 4.97
CA HIS A 52 4.91 22.01 6.13
C HIS A 52 3.97 22.09 7.34
N ASP A 53 2.72 21.70 7.17
CA ASP A 53 1.67 21.83 8.17
C ASP A 53 1.80 20.79 9.29
N SER A 54 0.99 20.97 10.34
CA SER A 54 0.90 20.00 11.45
C SER A 54 0.62 18.58 10.96
N ILE A 55 -0.17 18.43 9.89
CA ILE A 55 -0.49 17.14 9.28
C ILE A 55 0.77 16.46 8.75
N ALA A 56 1.67 17.22 8.08
CA ALA A 56 2.93 16.69 7.58
C ALA A 56 3.85 16.23 8.72
N GLN A 57 3.89 17.01 9.81
CA GLN A 57 4.68 16.68 11.00
C GLN A 57 4.13 15.44 11.72
N ASP A 58 2.81 15.36 11.90
CA ASP A 58 2.15 14.21 12.52
C ASP A 58 2.35 12.94 11.68
N LEU A 59 2.27 13.07 10.35
CA LEU A 59 2.54 11.96 9.43
C LEU A 59 4.00 11.51 9.51
N HIS A 60 4.95 12.45 9.52
CA HIS A 60 6.37 12.16 9.70
C HIS A 60 6.62 11.42 11.01
N HIS A 61 6.12 11.95 12.12
CA HIS A 61 6.27 11.32 13.43
C HIS A 61 5.60 9.93 13.49
N THR A 62 4.43 9.78 12.88
CA THR A 62 3.72 8.49 12.85
C THR A 62 4.51 7.44 12.06
N LEU A 63 5.04 7.81 10.90
CA LEU A 63 5.81 6.88 10.07
C LEU A 63 7.15 6.51 10.68
N GLU A 64 7.80 7.42 11.39
CA GLU A 64 9.05 7.13 12.12
C GLU A 64 8.82 6.26 13.36
N SER A 65 7.76 6.54 14.11
CA SER A 65 7.47 5.80 15.35
C SER A 65 6.91 4.40 15.11
N GLN A 66 6.32 4.14 13.92
CA GLN A 66 5.67 2.89 13.57
C GLN A 66 6.24 2.23 12.31
N PRO A 67 7.45 1.68 12.35
CA PRO A 67 8.06 1.00 11.20
C PRO A 67 7.26 -0.22 10.72
N GLU A 68 6.35 -0.72 11.57
CA GLU A 68 5.43 -1.82 11.24
C GLU A 68 4.43 -1.48 10.13
N LEU A 69 4.22 -0.18 9.86
CA LEU A 69 3.40 0.29 8.74
C LEU A 69 4.03 -0.01 7.37
N GLY A 70 5.32 -0.35 7.34
CA GLY A 70 6.02 -0.74 6.12
C GLY A 70 6.42 0.43 5.22
N TYR A 71 6.58 1.62 5.80
CA TYR A 71 7.03 2.83 5.10
C TYR A 71 8.40 3.28 5.59
N THR A 72 9.21 3.80 4.68
CA THR A 72 10.46 4.50 4.97
C THR A 72 10.42 5.88 4.36
N ILE A 73 10.63 6.91 5.16
CA ILE A 73 10.68 8.29 4.67
C ILE A 73 11.99 8.48 3.91
N SER A 74 11.87 8.73 2.62
CA SER A 74 13.03 8.97 1.75
C SER A 74 13.37 10.45 1.72
N GLN A 75 12.38 11.32 1.63
CA GLN A 75 12.55 12.77 1.50
C GLN A 75 11.34 13.50 2.09
N VAL A 76 11.58 14.70 2.62
CA VAL A 76 10.53 15.61 3.10
C VAL A 76 10.75 16.96 2.43
N PHE A 77 9.70 17.52 1.85
CA PHE A 77 9.71 18.82 1.20
C PHE A 77 8.63 19.70 1.78
N GLU A 78 8.94 20.97 2.00
CA GLU A 78 7.94 21.94 2.43
C GLU A 78 6.95 22.28 1.30
N LYS A 79 7.46 22.34 0.07
CA LYS A 79 6.71 22.69 -1.14
C LYS A 79 7.19 21.87 -2.33
N PHE A 80 6.31 21.72 -3.33
CA PHE A 80 6.69 21.10 -4.60
C PHE A 80 7.21 22.17 -5.57
N ASP A 81 8.50 22.43 -5.50
CA ASP A 81 9.23 23.37 -6.37
C ASP A 81 10.17 22.66 -7.36
N LYS A 82 10.90 23.42 -8.15
CA LYS A 82 11.89 22.87 -9.11
C LYS A 82 12.98 22.05 -8.39
N SER A 83 13.42 22.49 -7.22
CA SER A 83 14.42 21.79 -6.42
C SER A 83 13.91 20.44 -5.90
N ALA A 84 12.66 20.42 -5.43
CA ALA A 84 11.99 19.20 -5.01
C ALA A 84 11.86 18.20 -6.18
N LYS A 85 11.46 18.72 -7.36
CA LYS A 85 11.36 17.92 -8.57
C LYS A 85 12.69 17.27 -8.97
N GLU A 86 13.78 18.04 -9.03
CA GLU A 86 15.12 17.52 -9.37
C GLU A 86 15.64 16.48 -8.38
N LYS A 87 15.34 16.66 -7.08
CA LYS A 87 15.71 15.67 -6.04
C LYS A 87 14.90 14.40 -6.18
N LEU A 88 13.61 14.51 -6.47
CA LEU A 88 12.73 13.36 -6.68
C LEU A 88 13.10 12.59 -7.96
N GLU A 89 13.53 13.28 -9.04
CA GLU A 89 14.04 12.64 -10.25
C GLU A 89 15.32 11.82 -10.01
N LYS A 90 16.19 12.29 -9.11
CA LYS A 90 17.43 11.57 -8.74
C LYS A 90 17.15 10.35 -7.86
N HIS A 91 16.17 10.43 -7.00
CA HIS A 91 15.80 9.37 -6.06
C HIS A 91 14.28 9.20 -6.08
N ILE A 92 13.80 8.46 -7.06
CA ILE A 92 12.38 8.22 -7.27
C ILE A 92 11.81 7.43 -6.07
N PRO A 93 10.83 7.97 -5.33
CA PRO A 93 10.13 7.25 -4.28
C PRO A 93 9.08 6.30 -4.86
N ASP A 94 8.64 5.34 -4.09
CA ASP A 94 7.50 4.48 -4.47
C ASP A 94 6.18 5.23 -4.36
N GLU A 95 6.10 6.16 -3.38
CA GLU A 95 4.88 6.90 -3.08
C GLU A 95 5.19 8.37 -2.74
N ILE A 96 4.30 9.28 -3.15
CA ILE A 96 4.31 10.69 -2.74
C ILE A 96 3.07 10.94 -1.92
N ILE A 97 3.23 11.50 -0.70
CA ILE A 97 2.12 11.91 0.16
C ILE A 97 2.12 13.43 0.27
N PHE A 98 1.05 14.06 -0.21
CA PHE A 98 0.83 15.49 -0.11
C PHE A 98 -0.04 15.81 1.12
N ALA A 99 0.54 16.47 2.13
CA ALA A 99 -0.11 16.63 3.43
C ALA A 99 -1.32 17.59 3.39
N ASN A 100 -1.23 18.68 2.63
CA ASN A 100 -2.32 19.67 2.56
C ASN A 100 -2.50 20.19 1.12
N PRO A 101 -3.25 19.47 0.28
CA PRO A 101 -3.47 19.88 -1.11
C PRO A 101 -4.27 21.17 -1.26
N ARG A 102 -5.04 21.58 -0.25
CA ARG A 102 -5.83 22.80 -0.29
C ARG A 102 -5.02 24.06 -0.17
N ALA A 103 -4.05 24.08 0.73
CA ALA A 103 -3.23 25.26 0.93
C ALA A 103 -2.37 25.55 -0.30
N HIS A 104 -2.10 24.51 -1.12
CA HIS A 104 -1.16 24.55 -2.25
C HIS A 104 -1.72 23.82 -3.48
N GLU A 105 -2.90 24.20 -3.94
CA GLU A 105 -3.61 23.53 -5.04
C GLU A 105 -2.78 23.41 -6.32
N LYS A 106 -2.10 24.50 -6.74
CA LYS A 106 -1.25 24.47 -7.93
C LYS A 106 -0.06 23.51 -7.79
N GLU A 107 0.56 23.49 -6.61
CA GLU A 107 1.70 22.64 -6.32
C GLU A 107 1.27 21.17 -6.24
N SER A 108 0.09 20.90 -5.67
CA SER A 108 -0.45 19.54 -5.60
C SER A 108 -0.78 18.97 -6.97
N LEU A 109 -1.30 19.79 -7.89
CA LEU A 109 -1.53 19.39 -9.28
C LEU A 109 -0.23 19.12 -10.03
N LEU A 110 0.81 19.93 -9.82
CA LEU A 110 2.12 19.68 -10.40
C LEU A 110 2.76 18.40 -9.85
N ALA A 111 2.62 18.18 -8.55
CA ALA A 111 3.10 16.95 -7.91
C ALA A 111 2.35 15.71 -8.42
N LEU A 112 1.04 15.81 -8.64
CA LEU A 112 0.24 14.76 -9.23
C LEU A 112 0.68 14.45 -10.68
N GLN A 113 0.88 15.49 -11.51
CA GLN A 113 1.37 15.31 -12.89
C GLN A 113 2.77 14.65 -12.91
N PHE A 114 3.63 15.03 -11.98
CA PHE A 114 4.94 14.42 -11.82
C PHE A 114 4.83 12.95 -11.44
N ALA A 115 3.99 12.63 -10.44
CA ALA A 115 3.76 11.27 -10.01
C ALA A 115 3.20 10.39 -11.14
N ASP A 116 2.29 10.95 -11.94
CA ASP A 116 1.74 10.29 -13.11
C ASP A 116 2.79 9.99 -14.18
N ALA A 117 3.65 10.95 -14.49
CA ALA A 117 4.70 10.80 -15.49
C ALA A 117 5.74 9.72 -15.09
N HIS A 118 5.99 9.55 -13.80
CA HIS A 118 6.99 8.61 -13.27
C HIS A 118 6.39 7.32 -12.70
N HIS A 119 5.08 7.10 -12.84
CA HIS A 119 4.37 5.94 -12.31
C HIS A 119 4.46 5.79 -10.78
N ILE A 120 4.58 6.90 -10.06
CA ILE A 120 4.62 6.97 -8.61
C ILE A 120 3.19 6.99 -8.06
N THR A 121 2.91 6.27 -6.97
CA THR A 121 1.61 6.34 -6.31
C THR A 121 1.46 7.68 -5.60
N PHE A 122 0.43 8.46 -5.99
CA PHE A 122 0.12 9.73 -5.36
C PHE A 122 -0.96 9.58 -4.31
N LYS A 123 -0.69 10.08 -3.11
CA LYS A 123 -1.60 10.08 -1.96
C LYS A 123 -1.72 11.49 -1.39
N TYR A 124 -2.83 11.80 -0.78
CA TYR A 124 -3.01 13.06 -0.10
C TYR A 124 -3.89 12.92 1.15
N SER A 125 -3.75 13.85 2.08
CA SER A 125 -4.58 13.87 3.28
C SER A 125 -6.01 14.29 2.91
N ALA A 126 -6.99 13.49 3.38
CA ALA A 126 -8.39 13.54 2.95
C ALA A 126 -9.18 14.64 3.66
N ASP A 127 -8.78 15.91 3.59
CA ASP A 127 -9.67 16.89 4.22
C ASP A 127 -10.79 17.40 3.29
N LEU A 128 -10.69 17.31 1.97
CA LEU A 128 -11.73 17.82 1.08
C LEU A 128 -11.79 17.31 -0.37
N PHE A 129 -10.75 16.66 -0.88
CA PHE A 129 -10.79 16.16 -2.26
C PHE A 129 -11.55 14.82 -2.40
N SER A 130 -11.95 14.22 -1.29
CA SER A 130 -12.67 12.94 -1.26
C SER A 130 -14.02 12.96 -1.99
N THR A 131 -14.56 14.15 -2.24
CA THR A 131 -15.86 14.32 -2.91
C THR A 131 -15.79 14.38 -4.45
N LEU A 132 -14.60 14.54 -5.02
CA LEU A 132 -14.46 14.84 -6.46
C LEU A 132 -13.95 13.69 -7.33
N SER A 133 -13.54 12.57 -6.77
CA SER A 133 -12.98 11.48 -7.57
C SER A 133 -13.65 10.13 -7.30
N ALA A 134 -14.29 9.60 -8.33
CA ALA A 134 -15.01 8.32 -8.31
C ALA A 134 -14.10 7.08 -8.12
N ASN A 135 -12.77 7.22 -8.09
CA ASN A 135 -11.80 6.13 -7.98
C ASN A 135 -10.77 6.36 -6.86
N THR A 136 -11.26 6.70 -5.66
CA THR A 136 -10.39 6.90 -4.50
C THR A 136 -10.50 5.77 -3.51
N ALA A 137 -9.36 5.32 -2.95
CA ALA A 137 -9.35 4.46 -1.79
C ALA A 137 -8.80 5.23 -0.59
N MET A 138 -9.49 5.16 0.55
CA MET A 138 -9.06 5.79 1.79
C MET A 138 -8.37 4.75 2.67
N TYR A 139 -7.18 5.09 3.15
CA TYR A 139 -6.44 4.30 4.13
C TYR A 139 -6.04 5.17 5.32
N PRO A 140 -6.34 4.76 6.55
CA PRO A 140 -5.80 5.46 7.72
C PRO A 140 -4.33 5.11 7.90
N ILE A 141 -3.49 6.13 8.06
CA ILE A 141 -2.11 5.99 8.57
C ILE A 141 -2.10 6.60 9.96
N GLY A 142 -2.10 5.74 10.99
CA GLY A 142 -2.34 6.18 12.36
C GLY A 142 -3.74 6.78 12.50
N SER A 143 -3.84 8.03 12.95
CA SER A 143 -5.11 8.79 13.06
C SER A 143 -5.41 9.69 11.85
N ILE A 144 -4.54 9.68 10.82
CA ILE A 144 -4.67 10.57 9.66
C ILE A 144 -5.33 9.81 8.50
N PRO A 145 -6.48 10.25 7.98
CA PRO A 145 -7.08 9.67 6.79
C PRO A 145 -6.27 10.08 5.55
N ILE A 146 -5.73 9.10 4.84
CA ILE A 146 -5.00 9.29 3.59
C ILE A 146 -5.82 8.76 2.42
N VAL A 147 -5.87 9.51 1.35
CA VAL A 147 -6.54 9.13 0.09
C VAL A 147 -5.51 8.77 -0.96
N GLU A 148 -5.68 7.62 -1.56
CA GLU A 148 -4.92 7.16 -2.72
C GLU A 148 -5.76 7.37 -3.98
N LEU A 149 -5.21 8.10 -4.95
CA LEU A 149 -5.77 8.16 -6.29
C LEU A 149 -5.38 6.87 -7.04
N LYS A 150 -6.29 5.92 -7.10
CA LYS A 150 -6.08 4.71 -7.89
C LYS A 150 -6.31 5.01 -9.36
N ARG A 151 -5.36 4.62 -10.18
CA ARG A 151 -5.60 4.47 -11.62
C ARG A 151 -6.65 3.37 -11.81
N THR A 152 -7.46 3.50 -12.84
CA THR A 152 -8.48 2.49 -13.17
C THR A 152 -7.81 1.11 -13.23
N SER A 153 -8.42 0.10 -12.63
CA SER A 153 -7.91 -1.27 -12.55
C SER A 153 -7.68 -1.96 -13.91
N LEU A 154 -7.91 -1.23 -15.00
CA LEU A 154 -7.69 -1.66 -16.38
C LEU A 154 -6.30 -1.27 -16.91
N ASP A 155 -5.53 -0.45 -16.18
CA ASP A 155 -4.17 -0.10 -16.54
C ASP A 155 -3.21 -1.17 -16.03
N GLY A 156 -2.77 -2.05 -16.91
CA GLY A 156 -1.80 -3.08 -16.62
C GLY A 156 -2.23 -4.49 -17.02
N TRP A 157 -1.74 -5.48 -16.30
CA TRP A 157 -1.98 -6.90 -16.57
C TRP A 157 -3.46 -7.31 -16.63
N GLY A 158 -4.35 -6.55 -15.94
CA GLY A 158 -5.80 -6.79 -15.96
C GLY A 158 -6.42 -6.64 -17.36
N SER A 159 -5.95 -5.69 -18.17
CA SER A 159 -6.42 -5.51 -19.54
C SER A 159 -5.94 -6.61 -20.48
N VAL A 160 -4.72 -7.10 -20.24
CA VAL A 160 -4.12 -8.21 -21.03
C VAL A 160 -4.84 -9.52 -20.72
N ILE A 161 -5.06 -9.82 -19.45
CA ILE A 161 -5.77 -11.03 -19.03
C ILE A 161 -7.21 -11.02 -19.55
N LYS A 162 -7.91 -9.87 -19.46
CA LYS A 162 -9.25 -9.73 -20.00
C LYS A 162 -9.28 -9.99 -21.50
N ARG A 163 -8.36 -9.43 -22.29
CA ARG A 163 -8.29 -9.70 -23.75
C ARG A 163 -8.05 -11.16 -24.06
N ILE A 164 -7.17 -11.83 -23.32
CA ILE A 164 -6.92 -13.27 -23.49
C ILE A 164 -8.21 -14.06 -23.20
N PHE A 165 -8.91 -13.73 -22.13
CA PHE A 165 -10.19 -14.36 -21.78
C PHE A 165 -11.25 -14.12 -22.85
N ASP A 166 -11.38 -12.89 -23.34
CA ASP A 166 -12.36 -12.52 -24.37
C ASP A 166 -12.08 -13.28 -25.71
N ILE A 167 -10.80 -13.44 -26.07
CA ILE A 167 -10.41 -14.20 -27.26
C ILE A 167 -10.69 -15.69 -27.10
N VAL A 168 -10.36 -16.28 -25.95
CA VAL A 168 -10.60 -17.71 -25.68
C VAL A 168 -12.09 -18.03 -25.67
N LEU A 169 -12.93 -17.16 -25.06
CA LEU A 169 -14.37 -17.33 -25.01
C LEU A 169 -15.06 -17.10 -26.37
N SER A 170 -14.47 -16.29 -27.26
CA SER A 170 -15.03 -16.05 -28.57
C SER A 170 -14.69 -17.15 -29.60
N LEU A 171 -13.72 -18.01 -29.27
CA LEU A 171 -13.29 -19.15 -30.11
C LEU A 171 -13.96 -20.48 -29.73
N LEU A 172 -14.71 -20.50 -28.63
CA LEU A 172 -15.53 -21.62 -28.13
C LEU A 172 -16.99 -21.44 -28.52
#